data_46a5397b45f662e9edd265b9c170bb10
#
_entry.id   46a5397b45f662e9edd265b9c170bb10
#
_cell.length_a   1.000
_cell.length_b   1.000
_cell.length_c   1.000
_cell.angle_alpha   90.00
_cell.angle_beta   90.00
_cell.angle_gamma   90.00
#
_symmetry.space_group_name_H-M   'P 1'
#
loop_
_entity.id
_entity.type
_entity.pdbx_description
1 polymer ?
#
loop_
_entity_poly.entity_id
_entity_poly.type
_entity_poly.pdbx_seq_one_letter_code
_entity_poly.pdbx_strand_id
1 'polypeptide(L)'
;MQQTAESVWKKCLSFVEDNIDPQAFKTWFNPIVPVKLKDNALNIEVPSKFFYEWIEEHYIKLLKTALHKELGEDSRLVYIIRMENTYGSKLPFTQKIPSSSRTGIHPQNIEAPSQGQTSELKNPFIIPGIRNLKIESQLNANYNFDNFLEGDSNRLARSAGIAVANRPGGTSFNPLLIFGGVGLGKTHLAHAIGVQVKENYPEKTVLYISAEKFTQQYIDAIKKNNRNDFIHFYQLIDVLIIDDVQFLSGKSGTQDVFFHIFNHLHQNGKQVILTSDKAPVDMQDIEQRLLSRFKWGLSAELQKPDYETRVSILKNKLYRDGVELSDEIISYVAKSVKTNIRELEGAIISLIAQSSFNKLEVTPELAKRVVEKFVRNTKREISIDYIQKVVSDYFQMDVTTLQSKTRKRHIVQARQLAMFFAKKLTKASLANIGQQIGHRDHATVLHACKTVDNLAFTDKQFRKYVEDLTKKFSN
;
A
#
# COMPACT_ATOMS: atom_id res chain seq x y z
N MET A 1 15.47 7.47 -48.27
CA MET A 1 15.41 8.38 -47.08
C MET A 1 15.43 7.54 -45.86
N GLN A 2 16.38 7.72 -44.95
CA GLN A 2 16.37 7.00 -43.67
C GLN A 2 15.18 7.48 -42.85
N GLN A 3 14.31 6.56 -42.45
CA GLN A 3 13.19 6.86 -41.57
C GLN A 3 13.74 7.19 -40.16
N THR A 4 13.45 8.38 -39.66
CA THR A 4 13.81 8.78 -38.31
C THR A 4 12.68 8.40 -37.32
N ALA A 5 13.02 8.21 -36.04
CA ALA A 5 12.01 7.91 -35.01
C ALA A 5 10.88 8.97 -34.96
N GLU A 6 11.23 10.24 -35.11
CA GLU A 6 10.27 11.35 -35.15
C GLU A 6 9.34 11.30 -36.36
N SER A 7 9.86 10.98 -37.55
CA SER A 7 9.04 10.90 -38.75
C SER A 7 8.04 9.76 -38.71
N VAL A 8 8.44 8.60 -38.18
CA VAL A 8 7.56 7.43 -37.97
C VAL A 8 6.53 7.73 -36.92
N TRP A 9 6.96 8.29 -35.77
CA TRP A 9 6.03 8.62 -34.68
C TRP A 9 4.98 9.65 -35.11
N LYS A 10 5.36 10.69 -35.82
CA LYS A 10 4.42 11.70 -36.34
C LYS A 10 3.34 11.10 -37.22
N LYS A 11 3.68 10.13 -38.08
CA LYS A 11 2.70 9.43 -38.90
C LYS A 11 1.80 8.51 -38.06
N CYS A 12 2.37 7.81 -37.06
CA CYS A 12 1.58 7.04 -36.11
C CYS A 12 0.61 7.93 -35.35
N LEU A 13 1.04 9.12 -34.88
CA LEU A 13 0.20 10.08 -34.19
C LEU A 13 -0.96 10.56 -35.06
N SER A 14 -0.72 10.89 -36.36
CA SER A 14 -1.77 11.29 -37.28
C SER A 14 -2.85 10.19 -37.41
N PHE A 15 -2.42 8.93 -37.54
CA PHE A 15 -3.35 7.81 -37.59
C PHE A 15 -4.13 7.64 -36.28
N VAL A 16 -3.50 7.83 -35.14
CA VAL A 16 -4.14 7.74 -33.81
C VAL A 16 -5.12 8.89 -33.62
N GLU A 17 -4.76 10.12 -34.01
CA GLU A 17 -5.60 11.30 -33.92
C GLU A 17 -6.91 11.16 -34.70
N ASP A 18 -6.86 10.54 -35.89
CA ASP A 18 -8.05 10.28 -36.73
C ASP A 18 -9.01 9.24 -36.09
N ASN A 19 -8.53 8.44 -35.13
CA ASN A 19 -9.28 7.30 -34.59
C ASN A 19 -9.67 7.42 -33.10
N ILE A 20 -9.27 8.50 -32.44
CA ILE A 20 -9.59 8.74 -31.03
C ILE A 20 -10.10 10.17 -30.81
N ASP A 21 -10.70 10.38 -29.65
CA ASP A 21 -11.20 11.69 -29.25
C ASP A 21 -10.04 12.70 -29.07
N PRO A 22 -10.20 13.98 -29.51
CA PRO A 22 -9.15 15.00 -29.43
C PRO A 22 -8.60 15.23 -28.01
N GLN A 23 -9.46 15.08 -26.98
CA GLN A 23 -9.03 15.26 -25.61
C GLN A 23 -8.23 14.06 -25.10
N ALA A 24 -8.63 12.83 -25.47
CA ALA A 24 -7.88 11.63 -25.19
C ALA A 24 -6.50 11.66 -25.89
N PHE A 25 -6.46 12.18 -27.13
CA PHE A 25 -5.20 12.36 -27.85
C PHE A 25 -4.25 13.33 -27.13
N LYS A 26 -4.75 14.50 -26.73
CA LYS A 26 -3.96 15.48 -25.97
C LYS A 26 -3.41 14.91 -24.66
N THR A 27 -4.23 14.15 -23.94
CA THR A 27 -3.89 13.62 -22.62
C THR A 27 -2.89 12.48 -22.71
N TRP A 28 -3.05 11.56 -23.66
CA TRP A 28 -2.32 10.29 -23.67
C TRP A 28 -1.21 10.20 -24.71
N PHE A 29 -1.27 10.98 -25.79
CA PHE A 29 -0.32 10.86 -26.88
C PHE A 29 0.62 12.07 -27.02
N ASN A 30 0.16 13.29 -26.69
CA ASN A 30 1.02 14.47 -26.74
C ASN A 30 2.26 14.41 -25.82
N PRO A 31 2.17 13.84 -24.60
CA PRO A 31 3.31 13.76 -23.70
C PRO A 31 4.37 12.73 -24.12
N ILE A 32 4.08 11.89 -25.12
CA ILE A 32 4.98 10.82 -25.57
C ILE A 32 6.04 11.38 -26.52
N VAL A 33 7.31 11.09 -26.25
CA VAL A 33 8.45 11.54 -27.05
C VAL A 33 9.12 10.36 -27.73
N PRO A 34 9.29 10.37 -29.08
CA PRO A 34 10.04 9.35 -29.78
C PRO A 34 11.53 9.53 -29.51
N VAL A 35 12.22 8.45 -29.11
CA VAL A 35 13.63 8.52 -28.71
C VAL A 35 14.55 7.95 -29.79
N LYS A 36 14.24 6.75 -30.30
CA LYS A 36 15.12 6.04 -31.25
C LYS A 36 14.35 5.00 -32.06
N LEU A 37 14.73 4.87 -33.32
CA LEU A 37 14.30 3.76 -34.19
C LEU A 37 15.51 2.88 -34.47
N LYS A 38 15.45 1.60 -34.12
CA LYS A 38 16.50 0.62 -34.38
C LYS A 38 15.91 -0.76 -34.64
N ASP A 39 16.33 -1.43 -35.73
CA ASP A 39 15.90 -2.80 -36.05
C ASP A 39 14.38 -3.00 -36.04
N ASN A 40 13.63 -2.10 -36.72
CA ASN A 40 12.15 -2.03 -36.70
C ASN A 40 11.50 -1.86 -35.30
N ALA A 41 12.30 -1.53 -34.28
CA ALA A 41 11.79 -1.22 -32.95
C ALA A 41 11.77 0.31 -32.71
N LEU A 42 10.59 0.86 -32.54
CA LEU A 42 10.39 2.26 -32.16
C LEU A 42 10.41 2.39 -30.65
N ASN A 43 11.40 3.13 -30.14
CA ASN A 43 11.50 3.46 -28.72
C ASN A 43 10.79 4.80 -28.48
N ILE A 44 9.80 4.79 -27.61
CA ILE A 44 9.06 5.98 -27.17
C ILE A 44 9.23 6.18 -25.66
N GLU A 45 9.39 7.42 -25.26
CA GLU A 45 9.45 7.83 -23.84
C GLU A 45 8.07 8.21 -23.36
N VAL A 46 7.63 7.62 -22.26
CA VAL A 46 6.35 7.90 -21.61
C VAL A 46 6.58 8.51 -20.22
N PRO A 47 5.71 9.43 -19.77
CA PRO A 47 5.93 10.18 -18.53
C PRO A 47 5.98 9.32 -17.26
N SER A 48 5.24 8.21 -17.21
CA SER A 48 5.18 7.37 -16.03
C SER A 48 4.78 5.92 -16.33
N LYS A 49 4.95 5.03 -15.34
CA LYS A 49 4.49 3.64 -15.42
C LYS A 49 2.97 3.56 -15.59
N PHE A 50 2.22 4.45 -14.97
CA PHE A 50 0.77 4.53 -15.13
C PHE A 50 0.39 4.84 -16.58
N PHE A 51 1.11 5.76 -17.24
CA PHE A 51 0.93 6.08 -18.66
C PHE A 51 1.16 4.86 -19.55
N TYR A 52 2.22 4.10 -19.28
CA TYR A 52 2.51 2.85 -19.98
C TYR A 52 1.38 1.84 -19.81
N GLU A 53 0.98 1.56 -18.56
CA GLU A 53 -0.08 0.57 -18.26
C GLU A 53 -1.40 0.94 -18.91
N TRP A 54 -1.77 2.22 -18.87
CA TRP A 54 -2.99 2.74 -19.48
C TRP A 54 -3.00 2.62 -21.01
N ILE A 55 -1.89 2.98 -21.67
CA ILE A 55 -1.75 2.88 -23.12
C ILE A 55 -1.77 1.42 -23.57
N GLU A 56 -1.08 0.53 -22.88
CA GLU A 56 -1.09 -0.91 -23.16
C GLU A 56 -2.48 -1.52 -23.02
N GLU A 57 -3.26 -1.10 -22.02
CA GLU A 57 -4.59 -1.64 -21.78
C GLU A 57 -5.62 -1.12 -22.79
N HIS A 58 -5.56 0.16 -23.14
CA HIS A 58 -6.64 0.81 -23.88
C HIS A 58 -6.32 1.09 -25.35
N TYR A 59 -5.05 1.35 -25.70
CA TYR A 59 -4.66 1.84 -27.03
C TYR A 59 -3.63 0.98 -27.75
N ILE A 60 -3.15 -0.11 -27.15
CA ILE A 60 -2.10 -0.96 -27.76
C ILE A 60 -2.49 -1.50 -29.12
N LYS A 61 -3.75 -1.88 -29.34
CA LYS A 61 -4.21 -2.40 -30.64
C LYS A 61 -4.11 -1.31 -31.72
N LEU A 62 -4.52 -0.10 -31.40
CA LEU A 62 -4.47 1.05 -32.30
C LEU A 62 -3.01 1.43 -32.63
N LEU A 63 -2.15 1.49 -31.62
CA LEU A 63 -0.73 1.76 -31.79
C LEU A 63 -0.01 0.69 -32.62
N LYS A 64 -0.30 -0.59 -32.38
CA LYS A 64 0.25 -1.68 -33.20
C LYS A 64 -0.19 -1.57 -34.65
N THR A 65 -1.46 -1.29 -34.90
CA THR A 65 -1.95 -1.08 -36.27
C THR A 65 -1.25 0.09 -36.96
N ALA A 66 -1.11 1.22 -36.27
CA ALA A 66 -0.38 2.38 -36.79
C ALA A 66 1.11 2.06 -37.09
N LEU A 67 1.76 1.33 -36.19
CA LEU A 67 3.16 0.97 -36.31
C LEU A 67 3.41 -0.05 -37.43
N HIS A 68 2.55 -1.08 -37.55
CA HIS A 68 2.60 -2.07 -38.62
C HIS A 68 2.40 -1.45 -40.00
N LYS A 69 1.55 -0.43 -40.10
CA LYS A 69 1.33 0.31 -41.35
C LYS A 69 2.58 1.07 -41.83
N GLU A 70 3.38 1.59 -40.87
CA GLU A 70 4.55 2.40 -41.21
C GLU A 70 5.88 1.62 -41.28
N LEU A 71 6.04 0.56 -40.45
CA LEU A 71 7.28 -0.21 -40.30
C LEU A 71 7.17 -1.69 -40.73
N GLY A 72 5.96 -2.19 -41.05
CA GLY A 72 5.72 -3.59 -41.40
C GLY A 72 5.40 -4.48 -40.19
N GLU A 73 5.03 -5.74 -40.47
CA GLU A 73 4.53 -6.69 -39.45
C GLU A 73 5.53 -7.05 -38.35
N ASP A 74 6.84 -6.98 -38.62
CA ASP A 74 7.88 -7.27 -37.65
C ASP A 74 8.22 -6.07 -36.75
N SER A 75 7.44 -5.00 -36.81
CA SER A 75 7.67 -3.80 -36.03
C SER A 75 7.36 -4.00 -34.54
N ARG A 76 8.17 -3.37 -33.67
CA ARG A 76 8.05 -3.47 -32.22
C ARG A 76 8.00 -2.08 -31.59
N LEU A 77 7.18 -1.94 -30.56
CA LEU A 77 7.11 -0.75 -29.74
C LEU A 77 7.83 -1.02 -28.40
N VAL A 78 8.74 -0.13 -28.03
CA VAL A 78 9.50 -0.22 -26.79
C VAL A 78 9.27 1.04 -26.00
N TYR A 79 8.76 0.90 -24.78
CA TYR A 79 8.51 2.03 -23.88
C TYR A 79 9.73 2.32 -23.02
N ILE A 80 10.05 3.59 -22.88
CA ILE A 80 11.05 4.12 -21.96
C ILE A 80 10.31 5.00 -20.98
N ILE A 81 10.39 4.68 -19.69
CA ILE A 81 9.75 5.49 -18.65
C ILE A 81 10.72 6.59 -18.22
N ARG A 82 10.27 7.84 -18.28
CA ARG A 82 11.06 8.99 -17.82
C ARG A 82 11.15 8.98 -16.31
N MET A 83 12.36 8.80 -15.78
CA MET A 83 12.68 9.03 -14.38
C MET A 83 13.45 10.33 -14.26
N GLU A 84 12.82 11.39 -13.75
CA GLU A 84 13.50 12.65 -13.47
C GLU A 84 14.20 12.57 -12.10
N ASN A 85 15.52 12.69 -12.11
CA ASN A 85 16.32 12.90 -10.91
C ASN A 85 16.29 14.39 -10.54
N THR A 86 15.60 14.77 -9.49
CA THR A 86 15.39 16.16 -9.06
C THR A 86 16.60 16.78 -8.33
N TYR A 87 17.72 16.06 -8.13
CA TYR A 87 18.93 16.63 -7.51
C TYR A 87 20.22 16.11 -8.18
N GLY A 88 20.93 17.06 -8.82
CA GLY A 88 22.37 17.03 -9.08
C GLY A 88 22.86 16.01 -10.13
N SER A 89 23.08 16.50 -11.36
CA SER A 89 23.99 16.02 -12.40
C SER A 89 24.37 14.52 -12.41
N LYS A 90 23.43 13.66 -12.80
CA LYS A 90 23.69 12.42 -13.52
C LYS A 90 22.59 12.20 -14.55
N LEU A 91 22.98 11.80 -15.75
CA LEU A 91 22.10 11.51 -16.89
C LEU A 91 20.92 10.60 -16.48
N PRO A 92 19.71 10.79 -17.04
CA PRO A 92 18.54 9.99 -16.70
C PRO A 92 18.76 8.51 -16.97
N PHE A 93 18.43 7.68 -16.00
CA PHE A 93 18.51 6.22 -16.12
C PHE A 93 17.26 5.70 -16.83
N THR A 94 17.43 5.00 -17.95
CA THR A 94 16.35 4.43 -18.75
C THR A 94 16.22 2.94 -18.51
N GLN A 95 15.05 2.48 -18.05
CA GLN A 95 14.74 1.07 -17.96
C GLN A 95 13.92 0.62 -19.17
N LYS A 96 14.43 -0.32 -19.96
CA LYS A 96 13.74 -0.91 -21.10
C LYS A 96 12.81 -2.03 -20.64
N ILE A 97 11.52 -1.92 -20.94
CA ILE A 97 10.55 -2.97 -20.72
C ILE A 97 10.16 -3.55 -22.09
N PRO A 98 10.42 -4.85 -22.37
CA PRO A 98 9.95 -5.47 -23.60
C PRO A 98 8.43 -5.71 -23.54
N SER A 99 7.72 -5.43 -24.65
CA SER A 99 6.32 -5.77 -24.79
C SER A 99 6.13 -7.28 -24.70
N SER A 100 5.16 -7.74 -23.92
CA SER A 100 4.88 -9.15 -23.68
C SER A 100 4.43 -9.85 -24.96
N SER A 101 5.30 -10.64 -25.57
CA SER A 101 4.92 -11.73 -26.47
C SER A 101 5.21 -13.06 -25.79
N ARG A 102 4.16 -13.75 -25.39
CA ARG A 102 4.25 -15.15 -24.99
C ARG A 102 4.51 -16.00 -26.22
N THR A 103 5.66 -16.65 -26.26
CA THR A 103 5.83 -17.97 -26.94
C THR A 103 7.15 -18.61 -26.53
N GLY A 104 7.08 -19.91 -26.18
CA GLY A 104 8.06 -20.91 -26.53
C GLY A 104 9.17 -21.21 -25.50
N ILE A 105 8.92 -22.24 -24.75
CA ILE A 105 9.89 -23.07 -24.04
C ILE A 105 10.75 -23.83 -25.03
N HIS A 106 12.07 -23.81 -24.90
CA HIS A 106 12.91 -24.97 -25.22
C HIS A 106 14.20 -24.97 -24.37
N PRO A 107 14.60 -26.17 -23.89
CA PRO A 107 15.76 -26.36 -23.03
C PRO A 107 16.98 -26.89 -23.83
N GLN A 108 18.17 -26.58 -23.36
CA GLN A 108 19.45 -27.29 -23.55
C GLN A 108 20.60 -26.29 -23.23
N ASN A 109 21.69 -26.59 -22.58
CA ASN A 109 22.46 -27.79 -22.35
C ASN A 109 23.24 -27.66 -21.04
N ILE A 110 23.43 -28.82 -20.42
CA ILE A 110 24.29 -29.04 -19.26
C ILE A 110 25.70 -29.39 -19.80
N GLU A 111 26.72 -28.68 -19.33
CA GLU A 111 28.11 -29.18 -19.38
C GLU A 111 28.69 -29.24 -17.97
N ALA A 112 29.28 -30.37 -17.66
CA ALA A 112 29.80 -30.77 -16.36
C ALA A 112 31.23 -30.27 -16.12
N PRO A 113 31.69 -30.09 -14.88
CA PRO A 113 32.97 -29.49 -14.54
C PRO A 113 34.08 -30.52 -14.39
N SER A 114 35.27 -30.14 -14.84
CA SER A 114 36.51 -30.85 -14.59
C SER A 114 37.10 -30.52 -13.22
N GLN A 115 37.67 -31.53 -12.60
CA GLN A 115 38.28 -31.56 -11.26
C GLN A 115 39.59 -30.78 -11.19
N GLY A 116 39.82 -30.11 -10.07
CA GLY A 116 41.12 -29.61 -9.61
C GLY A 116 41.15 -29.58 -8.09
N GLN A 117 41.91 -30.47 -7.49
CA GLN A 117 42.09 -30.62 -6.03
C GLN A 117 43.02 -29.54 -5.48
N THR A 118 42.63 -28.88 -4.40
CA THR A 118 43.51 -28.37 -3.34
C THR A 118 42.77 -28.44 -2.01
N SER A 119 43.38 -29.15 -1.06
CA SER A 119 42.89 -29.41 0.28
C SER A 119 43.12 -28.21 1.18
N GLU A 120 42.07 -27.47 1.51
CA GLU A 120 42.04 -26.55 2.64
C GLU A 120 41.03 -27.06 3.68
N LEU A 121 41.41 -27.02 4.94
CA LEU A 121 40.59 -27.37 6.10
C LEU A 121 39.26 -26.67 6.08
N LYS A 122 38.20 -27.38 5.76
CA LYS A 122 36.83 -26.85 5.67
C LYS A 122 36.29 -26.61 7.06
N ASN A 123 36.01 -25.33 7.35
CA ASN A 123 35.22 -24.94 8.50
C ASN A 123 33.84 -25.61 8.40
N PRO A 124 33.43 -26.46 9.38
CA PRO A 124 32.19 -27.23 9.31
C PRO A 124 30.92 -26.37 9.34
N PHE A 125 31.03 -25.07 9.58
CA PHE A 125 29.92 -24.11 9.60
C PHE A 125 29.74 -23.35 8.28
N ILE A 126 30.55 -23.64 7.26
CA ILE A 126 30.38 -23.03 5.92
C ILE A 126 29.79 -24.10 4.99
N ILE A 127 28.52 -23.93 4.63
CA ILE A 127 27.85 -24.77 3.63
C ILE A 127 28.39 -24.31 2.24
N PRO A 128 29.11 -25.19 1.49
CA PRO A 128 29.60 -24.85 0.18
C PRO A 128 28.41 -24.70 -0.80
N GLY A 129 28.25 -23.55 -1.41
CA GLY A 129 27.23 -23.30 -2.44
C GLY A 129 26.29 -22.13 -2.20
N ILE A 130 26.24 -21.55 -0.99
CA ILE A 130 25.27 -20.49 -0.65
C ILE A 130 25.79 -19.06 -1.00
N ARG A 131 27.03 -18.91 -1.48
CA ARG A 131 27.62 -17.60 -1.78
C ARG A 131 26.97 -16.78 -2.92
N ASN A 132 25.97 -17.32 -3.63
CA ASN A 132 25.30 -16.63 -4.74
C ASN A 132 23.78 -16.83 -4.81
N LEU A 133 23.09 -17.04 -3.69
CA LEU A 133 21.65 -16.90 -3.67
C LEU A 133 21.32 -15.39 -3.82
N LYS A 134 21.04 -14.96 -5.06
CA LYS A 134 20.45 -13.64 -5.31
C LYS A 134 19.03 -13.66 -4.73
N ILE A 135 18.91 -13.24 -3.46
CA ILE A 135 17.61 -13.05 -2.81
C ILE A 135 16.98 -11.83 -3.46
N GLU A 136 15.86 -12.04 -4.15
CA GLU A 136 15.07 -10.93 -4.70
C GLU A 136 14.52 -10.09 -3.56
N SER A 137 14.80 -8.81 -3.58
CA SER A 137 14.47 -7.88 -2.49
C SER A 137 12.97 -7.65 -2.32
N GLN A 138 12.14 -7.99 -3.30
CA GLN A 138 10.68 -7.72 -3.34
C GLN A 138 10.34 -6.22 -3.17
N LEU A 139 11.32 -5.34 -3.41
CA LEU A 139 11.15 -3.89 -3.32
C LEU A 139 10.48 -3.33 -4.57
N ASN A 140 9.64 -2.32 -4.37
CA ASN A 140 9.09 -1.52 -5.45
C ASN A 140 9.93 -0.26 -5.65
N ALA A 141 10.67 -0.20 -6.74
CA ALA A 141 11.57 0.93 -7.05
C ALA A 141 10.83 2.27 -7.25
N ASN A 142 9.50 2.24 -7.49
CA ASN A 142 8.70 3.45 -7.59
C ASN A 142 8.45 4.13 -6.24
N TYR A 143 8.71 3.46 -5.14
CA TYR A 143 8.64 4.01 -3.78
C TYR A 143 10.04 4.39 -3.33
N ASN A 144 10.42 5.64 -3.50
CA ASN A 144 11.70 6.22 -3.12
C ASN A 144 11.53 7.48 -2.29
N PHE A 145 12.62 8.05 -1.78
CA PHE A 145 12.59 9.27 -0.97
C PHE A 145 12.24 10.53 -1.76
N ASP A 146 12.47 10.56 -3.09
CA ASP A 146 12.13 11.71 -3.94
C ASP A 146 10.61 11.85 -4.08
N ASN A 147 9.90 10.71 -4.03
CA ASN A 147 8.46 10.65 -4.12
C ASN A 147 7.76 10.73 -2.76
N PHE A 148 8.52 10.54 -1.68
CA PHE A 148 8.02 10.65 -0.31
C PHE A 148 8.20 12.09 0.18
N LEU A 149 7.20 12.91 -0.11
CA LEU A 149 7.28 14.34 0.21
C LEU A 149 7.32 14.57 1.72
N GLU A 150 8.24 15.44 2.14
CA GLU A 150 8.40 15.83 3.52
C GLU A 150 7.33 16.83 3.93
N GLY A 151 6.76 16.64 5.11
CA GLY A 151 5.87 17.55 5.80
C GLY A 151 6.04 17.37 7.31
N ASP A 152 5.43 18.24 8.10
CA ASP A 152 5.53 18.14 9.57
C ASP A 152 5.01 16.80 10.10
N SER A 153 4.01 16.24 9.43
CA SER A 153 3.37 14.97 9.79
C SER A 153 4.26 13.73 9.64
N ASN A 154 5.38 13.81 8.89
CA ASN A 154 6.22 12.67 8.58
C ASN A 154 7.73 12.95 8.72
N ARG A 155 8.14 14.15 9.09
CA ARG A 155 9.55 14.60 9.14
C ARG A 155 10.43 13.68 9.97
N LEU A 156 9.99 13.31 11.17
CA LEU A 156 10.76 12.40 12.03
C LEU A 156 10.99 11.04 11.36
N ALA A 157 9.92 10.42 10.84
CA ALA A 157 9.98 9.11 10.23
C ALA A 157 10.85 9.12 8.96
N ARG A 158 10.73 10.17 8.13
CA ARG A 158 11.55 10.35 6.92
C ARG A 158 13.02 10.54 7.26
N SER A 159 13.34 11.40 8.21
CA SER A 159 14.73 11.66 8.64
C SER A 159 15.37 10.41 9.25
N ALA A 160 14.63 9.66 10.08
CA ALA A 160 15.07 8.38 10.61
C ALA A 160 15.29 7.34 9.50
N GLY A 161 14.40 7.29 8.53
CA GLY A 161 14.54 6.42 7.35
C GLY A 161 15.79 6.71 6.55
N ILE A 162 16.11 7.97 6.29
CA ILE A 162 17.34 8.39 5.60
C ILE A 162 18.58 8.01 6.41
N ALA A 163 18.56 8.23 7.74
CA ALA A 163 19.67 7.85 8.60
C ALA A 163 19.94 6.34 8.59
N VAL A 164 18.87 5.52 8.62
CA VAL A 164 18.96 4.06 8.49
C VAL A 164 19.46 3.65 7.10
N ALA A 165 18.96 4.30 6.04
CA ALA A 165 19.40 3.99 4.68
C ALA A 165 20.88 4.30 4.43
N ASN A 166 21.39 5.36 5.08
CA ASN A 166 22.81 5.73 4.99
C ASN A 166 23.72 4.85 5.87
N ARG A 167 23.21 4.24 6.93
CA ARG A 167 24.01 3.41 7.85
C ARG A 167 23.16 2.28 8.46
N PRO A 168 22.75 1.27 7.66
CA PRO A 168 21.89 0.20 8.13
C PRO A 168 22.59 -0.66 9.18
N GLY A 169 21.91 -0.84 10.33
CA GLY A 169 22.43 -1.55 11.50
C GLY A 169 23.43 -0.75 12.34
N GLY A 170 23.91 0.40 11.86
CA GLY A 170 24.89 1.23 12.53
C GLY A 170 24.30 2.43 13.27
N THR A 171 22.98 2.59 13.30
CA THR A 171 22.27 3.62 14.05
C THR A 171 21.60 3.05 15.28
N SER A 172 21.25 3.89 16.27
CA SER A 172 20.40 3.50 17.40
C SER A 172 18.93 3.23 17.00
N PHE A 173 18.58 3.43 15.70
CA PHE A 173 17.24 3.21 15.16
C PHE A 173 17.06 1.75 14.68
N ASN A 174 17.39 0.80 15.52
CA ASN A 174 17.26 -0.62 15.24
C ASN A 174 16.54 -1.34 16.41
N PRO A 175 15.29 -1.77 16.23
CA PRO A 175 14.49 -1.66 15.02
C PRO A 175 14.01 -0.22 14.75
N LEU A 176 13.71 0.07 13.49
CA LEU A 176 12.90 1.24 13.12
C LEU A 176 11.45 0.78 12.94
N LEU A 177 10.56 1.21 13.82
CA LEU A 177 9.13 0.97 13.69
C LEU A 177 8.44 2.22 13.16
N ILE A 178 7.81 2.11 11.99
CA ILE A 178 7.01 3.15 11.36
C ILE A 178 5.54 2.81 11.59
N PHE A 179 4.82 3.65 12.35
CA PHE A 179 3.42 3.38 12.62
C PHE A 179 2.53 4.58 12.29
N GLY A 180 1.22 4.34 12.17
CA GLY A 180 0.24 5.39 11.86
C GLY A 180 -0.95 4.84 11.11
N GLY A 181 -1.98 5.64 10.90
CA GLY A 181 -3.21 5.21 10.24
C GLY A 181 -3.02 4.60 8.86
N VAL A 182 -4.05 3.92 8.36
CA VAL A 182 -4.06 3.32 7.02
C VAL A 182 -3.88 4.38 5.95
N GLY A 183 -3.06 4.09 4.92
CA GLY A 183 -2.89 4.98 3.75
C GLY A 183 -2.07 6.24 4.00
N LEU A 184 -1.25 6.31 5.06
CA LEU A 184 -0.39 7.45 5.38
C LEU A 184 1.04 7.34 4.80
N GLY A 185 1.35 6.28 4.05
CA GLY A 185 2.65 6.13 3.39
C GLY A 185 3.67 5.25 4.12
N LYS A 186 3.28 4.45 5.13
CA LYS A 186 4.19 3.54 5.86
C LYS A 186 4.94 2.59 4.93
N THR A 187 4.21 1.86 4.10
CA THR A 187 4.76 0.95 3.10
C THR A 187 5.66 1.67 2.11
N HIS A 188 5.27 2.88 1.66
CA HIS A 188 6.11 3.72 0.79
C HIS A 188 7.47 4.02 1.45
N LEU A 189 7.45 4.53 2.67
CA LEU A 189 8.69 4.86 3.38
C LEU A 189 9.56 3.62 3.63
N ALA A 190 8.95 2.49 3.98
CA ALA A 190 9.67 1.23 4.17
C ALA A 190 10.38 0.76 2.88
N HIS A 191 9.69 0.85 1.73
CA HIS A 191 10.31 0.58 0.43
C HIS A 191 11.40 1.59 0.09
N ALA A 192 11.16 2.90 0.32
CA ALA A 192 12.13 3.96 0.03
C ALA A 192 13.45 3.72 0.79
N ILE A 193 13.37 3.33 2.06
CA ILE A 193 14.56 2.96 2.84
C ILE A 193 15.28 1.77 2.20
N GLY A 194 14.54 0.70 1.84
CA GLY A 194 15.14 -0.48 1.24
C GLY A 194 15.78 -0.23 -0.11
N VAL A 195 15.15 0.58 -0.97
CA VAL A 195 15.69 0.99 -2.28
C VAL A 195 16.97 1.78 -2.08
N GLN A 196 16.98 2.77 -1.20
CA GLN A 196 18.15 3.59 -0.94
C GLN A 196 19.31 2.78 -0.31
N VAL A 197 19.01 1.80 0.57
CA VAL A 197 20.04 0.87 1.07
C VAL A 197 20.68 0.10 -0.07
N LYS A 198 19.90 -0.42 -1.04
CA LYS A 198 20.44 -1.17 -2.17
C LYS A 198 21.27 -0.32 -3.13
N GLU A 199 20.93 0.96 -3.26
CA GLU A 199 21.72 1.93 -4.02
C GLU A 199 23.05 2.25 -3.33
N ASN A 200 23.00 2.49 -2.01
CA ASN A 200 24.20 2.82 -1.23
C ASN A 200 25.10 1.60 -0.97
N TYR A 201 24.53 0.41 -0.84
CA TYR A 201 25.20 -0.84 -0.47
C TYR A 201 24.69 -2.01 -1.32
N PRO A 202 25.11 -2.12 -2.60
CA PRO A 202 24.66 -3.17 -3.53
C PRO A 202 24.92 -4.60 -3.04
N GLU A 203 25.95 -4.77 -2.18
CA GLU A 203 26.35 -6.05 -1.59
C GLU A 203 25.43 -6.52 -0.47
N LYS A 204 24.67 -5.61 0.17
CA LYS A 204 23.76 -5.96 1.26
C LYS A 204 22.51 -6.66 0.75
N THR A 205 22.13 -7.69 1.44
CA THR A 205 20.88 -8.42 1.19
C THR A 205 19.73 -7.72 1.88
N VAL A 206 18.87 -7.07 1.09
CA VAL A 206 17.65 -6.40 1.56
C VAL A 206 16.44 -7.24 1.18
N LEU A 207 15.56 -7.53 2.13
CA LEU A 207 14.30 -8.24 1.88
C LEU A 207 13.12 -7.45 2.46
N TYR A 208 12.14 -7.17 1.60
CA TYR A 208 10.82 -6.68 1.99
C TYR A 208 9.82 -7.85 1.96
N ILE A 209 9.00 -7.95 3.00
CA ILE A 209 7.93 -8.93 3.08
C ILE A 209 6.79 -8.42 3.97
N SER A 210 5.53 -8.72 3.63
CA SER A 210 4.42 -8.49 4.55
C SER A 210 4.38 -9.56 5.65
N ALA A 211 3.92 -9.19 6.85
CA ALA A 211 3.76 -10.13 7.97
C ALA A 211 2.81 -11.29 7.64
N GLU A 212 1.84 -11.06 6.75
CA GLU A 212 0.95 -12.10 6.25
C GLU A 212 1.70 -13.13 5.39
N LYS A 213 2.51 -12.67 4.41
CA LYS A 213 3.33 -13.54 3.55
C LYS A 213 4.41 -14.27 4.37
N PHE A 214 5.02 -13.59 5.35
CA PHE A 214 5.95 -14.22 6.29
C PHE A 214 5.28 -15.38 7.06
N THR A 215 4.06 -15.14 7.58
CA THR A 215 3.27 -16.18 8.26
C THR A 215 2.97 -17.36 7.35
N GLN A 216 2.55 -17.09 6.11
CA GLN A 216 2.24 -18.15 5.14
C GLN A 216 3.48 -18.99 4.82
N GLN A 217 4.62 -18.36 4.56
CA GLN A 217 5.88 -19.06 4.31
C GLN A 217 6.30 -19.92 5.50
N TYR A 218 6.12 -19.42 6.74
CA TYR A 218 6.41 -20.22 7.94
C TYR A 218 5.50 -21.44 8.08
N ILE A 219 4.20 -21.29 7.83
CA ILE A 219 3.25 -22.42 7.84
C ILE A 219 3.64 -23.46 6.79
N ASP A 220 4.03 -23.04 5.60
CA ASP A 220 4.45 -23.94 4.53
C ASP A 220 5.78 -24.64 4.86
N ALA A 221 6.70 -23.95 5.52
CA ALA A 221 7.95 -24.56 6.01
C ALA A 221 7.69 -25.63 7.08
N ILE A 222 6.74 -25.39 8.00
CA ILE A 222 6.33 -26.41 8.99
C ILE A 222 5.74 -27.64 8.29
N LYS A 223 4.80 -27.46 7.36
CA LYS A 223 4.17 -28.55 6.61
C LYS A 223 5.17 -29.40 5.86
N LYS A 224 6.25 -28.79 5.36
CA LYS A 224 7.33 -29.44 4.63
C LYS A 224 8.47 -29.94 5.54
N ASN A 225 8.36 -29.79 6.85
CA ASN A 225 9.40 -30.09 7.84
C ASN A 225 10.74 -29.34 7.63
N ASN A 226 10.68 -28.14 7.04
CA ASN A 226 11.83 -27.30 6.66
C ASN A 226 11.94 -26.05 7.56
N ARG A 227 11.54 -26.14 8.84
CA ARG A 227 11.57 -25.02 9.78
C ARG A 227 12.96 -24.39 9.93
N ASN A 228 14.00 -25.22 9.99
CA ASN A 228 15.37 -24.76 10.17
C ASN A 228 15.86 -23.97 8.93
N ASP A 229 15.56 -24.44 7.73
CA ASP A 229 15.93 -23.76 6.48
C ASP A 229 15.25 -22.40 6.39
N PHE A 230 13.98 -22.30 6.83
CA PHE A 230 13.27 -21.04 6.92
C PHE A 230 13.97 -20.04 7.86
N ILE A 231 14.37 -20.47 9.06
CA ILE A 231 15.08 -19.64 10.02
C ILE A 231 16.43 -19.19 9.44
N HIS A 232 17.21 -20.13 8.90
CA HIS A 232 18.50 -19.84 8.29
C HIS A 232 18.41 -18.85 7.14
N PHE A 233 17.39 -18.99 6.27
CA PHE A 233 17.16 -18.03 5.18
C PHE A 233 17.02 -16.61 5.69
N TYR A 234 16.17 -16.37 6.71
CA TYR A 234 15.99 -15.03 7.27
C TYR A 234 17.22 -14.53 8.03
N GLN A 235 18.03 -15.40 8.59
CA GLN A 235 19.28 -15.06 9.26
C GLN A 235 20.37 -14.53 8.30
N LEU A 236 20.27 -14.81 7.00
CA LEU A 236 21.21 -14.32 5.98
C LEU A 236 20.91 -12.88 5.57
N ILE A 237 19.74 -12.34 5.87
CA ILE A 237 19.30 -10.99 5.48
C ILE A 237 20.07 -9.94 6.26
N ASP A 238 20.54 -8.86 5.60
CA ASP A 238 21.21 -7.74 6.24
C ASP A 238 20.24 -6.62 6.62
N VAL A 239 19.20 -6.41 5.83
CA VAL A 239 18.12 -5.47 6.11
C VAL A 239 16.79 -6.15 5.90
N LEU A 240 16.09 -6.44 6.98
CA LEU A 240 14.76 -7.07 6.96
C LEU A 240 13.68 -6.02 7.16
N ILE A 241 12.77 -5.92 6.19
CA ILE A 241 11.61 -5.02 6.24
C ILE A 241 10.37 -5.90 6.34
N ILE A 242 9.64 -5.78 7.46
CA ILE A 242 8.36 -6.47 7.66
C ILE A 242 7.23 -5.44 7.70
N ASP A 243 6.37 -5.52 6.71
CA ASP A 243 5.22 -4.64 6.56
C ASP A 243 4.00 -5.21 7.30
N ASP A 244 3.26 -4.33 7.96
CA ASP A 244 2.01 -4.64 8.65
C ASP A 244 2.14 -5.70 9.76
N VAL A 245 3.07 -5.50 10.71
CA VAL A 245 3.34 -6.47 11.79
C VAL A 245 2.15 -6.77 12.69
N GLN A 246 1.08 -5.95 12.69
CA GLN A 246 -0.16 -6.24 13.40
C GLN A 246 -0.82 -7.56 12.93
N PHE A 247 -0.55 -8.04 11.72
CA PHE A 247 -1.03 -9.33 11.23
C PHE A 247 -0.34 -10.56 11.88
N LEU A 248 0.68 -10.35 12.72
CA LEU A 248 1.20 -11.41 13.59
C LEU A 248 0.32 -11.66 14.82
N SER A 249 -0.64 -10.76 15.11
CA SER A 249 -1.56 -10.88 16.25
C SER A 249 -2.28 -12.23 16.28
N GLY A 250 -2.34 -12.86 17.46
CA GLY A 250 -3.00 -14.16 17.66
C GLY A 250 -2.27 -15.39 17.07
N LYS A 251 -1.08 -15.22 16.47
CA LYS A 251 -0.33 -16.31 15.80
C LYS A 251 0.94 -16.67 16.59
N SER A 252 0.77 -17.29 17.77
CA SER A 252 1.86 -17.55 18.73
C SER A 252 3.08 -18.25 18.10
N GLY A 253 2.89 -19.31 17.28
CA GLY A 253 4.00 -20.01 16.63
C GLY A 253 4.78 -19.13 15.64
N THR A 254 4.10 -18.22 14.94
CA THR A 254 4.75 -17.24 14.04
C THR A 254 5.47 -16.16 14.84
N GLN A 255 4.87 -15.70 15.94
CA GLN A 255 5.50 -14.73 16.82
C GLN A 255 6.78 -15.28 17.45
N ASP A 256 6.78 -16.56 17.84
CA ASP A 256 7.94 -17.24 18.41
C ASP A 256 9.11 -17.32 17.42
N VAL A 257 8.88 -17.80 16.20
CA VAL A 257 9.93 -17.85 15.18
C VAL A 257 10.42 -16.46 14.78
N PHE A 258 9.51 -15.50 14.68
CA PHE A 258 9.90 -14.12 14.37
C PHE A 258 10.77 -13.52 15.49
N PHE A 259 10.46 -13.80 16.75
CA PHE A 259 11.28 -13.37 17.89
C PHE A 259 12.71 -13.93 17.81
N HIS A 260 12.88 -15.19 17.42
CA HIS A 260 14.22 -15.79 17.24
C HIS A 260 14.98 -15.14 16.09
N ILE A 261 14.34 -14.93 14.95
CA ILE A 261 14.94 -14.26 13.79
C ILE A 261 15.33 -12.83 14.14
N PHE A 262 14.41 -12.06 14.78
CA PHE A 262 14.65 -10.70 15.22
C PHE A 262 15.88 -10.60 16.11
N ASN A 263 15.98 -11.44 17.17
CA ASN A 263 17.12 -11.43 18.08
C ASN A 263 18.42 -11.72 17.35
N HIS A 264 18.44 -12.70 16.45
CA HIS A 264 19.63 -13.02 15.66
C HIS A 264 20.08 -11.82 14.80
N LEU A 265 19.16 -11.21 14.06
CA LEU A 265 19.48 -10.04 13.23
C LEU A 265 20.00 -8.87 14.06
N HIS A 266 19.30 -8.54 15.12
CA HIS A 266 19.68 -7.43 16.00
C HIS A 266 21.06 -7.64 16.66
N GLN A 267 21.33 -8.83 17.18
CA GLN A 267 22.63 -9.16 17.82
C GLN A 267 23.81 -9.12 16.85
N ASN A 268 23.56 -9.40 15.56
CA ASN A 268 24.58 -9.36 14.52
C ASN A 268 24.66 -7.97 13.81
N GLY A 269 24.07 -6.92 14.41
CA GLY A 269 24.12 -5.56 13.84
C GLY A 269 23.38 -5.41 12.50
N LYS A 270 22.44 -6.32 12.19
CA LYS A 270 21.60 -6.26 10.99
C LYS A 270 20.38 -5.40 11.25
N GLN A 271 19.93 -4.67 10.25
CA GLN A 271 18.81 -3.73 10.39
C GLN A 271 17.46 -4.42 10.29
N VAL A 272 16.56 -4.09 11.21
CA VAL A 272 15.14 -4.47 11.14
C VAL A 272 14.29 -3.22 11.02
N ILE A 273 13.36 -3.23 10.05
CA ILE A 273 12.38 -2.16 9.81
C ILE A 273 11.00 -2.79 9.86
N LEU A 274 10.12 -2.18 10.63
CA LEU A 274 8.76 -2.68 10.86
C LEU A 274 7.76 -1.60 10.51
N THR A 275 6.62 -1.97 9.95
CA THR A 275 5.49 -1.06 9.82
C THR A 275 4.28 -1.58 10.56
N SER A 276 3.39 -0.69 11.01
CA SER A 276 2.14 -1.04 11.68
C SER A 276 1.07 0.04 11.55
N ASP A 277 -0.19 -0.38 11.51
CA ASP A 277 -1.33 0.54 11.60
C ASP A 277 -1.57 1.06 13.03
N LYS A 278 -0.96 0.42 14.05
CA LYS A 278 -1.15 0.72 15.46
C LYS A 278 0.18 1.00 16.15
N ALA A 279 0.16 1.86 17.15
CA ALA A 279 1.30 2.01 18.05
C ALA A 279 1.57 0.71 18.82
N PRO A 280 2.82 0.42 19.24
CA PRO A 280 3.14 -0.80 20.00
C PRO A 280 2.32 -0.97 21.29
N VAL A 281 1.87 0.12 21.88
CA VAL A 281 1.04 0.10 23.11
C VAL A 281 -0.39 -0.35 22.84
N ASP A 282 -0.88 -0.18 21.62
CA ASP A 282 -2.24 -0.51 21.20
C ASP A 282 -2.35 -1.86 20.47
N MET A 283 -1.21 -2.57 20.32
CA MET A 283 -1.20 -3.89 19.70
C MET A 283 -1.72 -4.95 20.69
N GLN A 284 -2.85 -5.57 20.34
CA GLN A 284 -3.45 -6.67 21.09
C GLN A 284 -2.98 -8.02 20.55
N ASP A 285 -2.96 -9.05 21.40
CA ASP A 285 -2.63 -10.45 21.06
C ASP A 285 -1.20 -10.61 20.44
N ILE A 286 -0.29 -9.68 20.77
CA ILE A 286 1.15 -9.82 20.51
C ILE A 286 1.87 -10.02 21.85
N GLU A 287 2.78 -11.00 21.87
CA GLU A 287 3.55 -11.35 23.07
C GLU A 287 4.38 -10.17 23.59
N GLN A 288 4.41 -9.98 24.91
CA GLN A 288 5.12 -8.87 25.57
C GLN A 288 6.61 -8.81 25.19
N ARG A 289 7.24 -9.98 24.98
CA ARG A 289 8.65 -10.05 24.56
C ARG A 289 8.88 -9.41 23.19
N LEU A 290 7.93 -9.57 22.22
CA LEU A 290 8.01 -8.93 20.91
C LEU A 290 7.69 -7.43 21.01
N LEU A 291 6.67 -7.05 21.77
CA LEU A 291 6.35 -5.63 22.02
C LEU A 291 7.53 -4.88 22.62
N SER A 292 8.26 -5.50 23.56
CA SER A 292 9.48 -4.94 24.12
C SER A 292 10.56 -4.73 23.05
N ARG A 293 10.69 -5.66 22.10
CA ARG A 293 11.63 -5.56 20.98
C ARG A 293 11.24 -4.45 20.00
N PHE A 294 9.94 -4.32 19.68
CA PHE A 294 9.44 -3.25 18.82
C PHE A 294 9.70 -1.86 19.39
N LYS A 295 9.67 -1.71 20.71
CA LYS A 295 9.94 -0.46 21.42
C LYS A 295 11.43 -0.17 21.64
N TRP A 296 12.33 -1.12 21.38
CA TRP A 296 13.74 -0.97 21.73
C TRP A 296 14.45 0.14 20.96
N GLY A 297 14.19 0.24 19.63
CA GLY A 297 14.78 1.27 18.78
C GLY A 297 13.92 2.53 18.71
N LEU A 298 13.71 3.04 17.50
CA LEU A 298 12.88 4.21 17.27
C LEU A 298 11.50 3.80 16.76
N SER A 299 10.45 4.29 17.42
CA SER A 299 9.08 4.26 16.94
C SER A 299 8.71 5.63 16.39
N ALA A 300 8.50 5.73 15.09
CA ALA A 300 8.19 6.97 14.38
C ALA A 300 6.75 6.94 13.85
N GLU A 301 5.95 7.91 14.25
CA GLU A 301 4.56 8.03 13.83
C GLU A 301 4.45 8.78 12.51
N LEU A 302 3.61 8.27 11.59
CA LEU A 302 3.11 9.00 10.44
C LEU A 302 1.71 9.53 10.75
N GLN A 303 1.57 10.84 10.75
CA GLN A 303 0.31 11.52 10.99
C GLN A 303 -0.36 11.92 9.66
N LYS A 304 -1.61 12.38 9.75
CA LYS A 304 -2.31 12.89 8.57
C LYS A 304 -1.62 14.15 8.05
N PRO A 305 -1.36 14.24 6.74
CA PRO A 305 -0.72 15.42 6.16
C PRO A 305 -1.61 16.66 6.31
N ASP A 306 -0.99 17.82 6.51
CA ASP A 306 -1.64 19.10 6.47
C ASP A 306 -2.11 19.48 5.05
N TYR A 307 -2.78 20.61 4.91
CA TYR A 307 -3.31 21.03 3.61
C TYR A 307 -2.21 21.26 2.57
N GLU A 308 -1.11 21.90 2.95
CA GLU A 308 -0.01 22.26 2.05
C GLU A 308 0.72 20.99 1.56
N THR A 309 0.97 20.06 2.47
CA THR A 309 1.53 18.75 2.12
C THR A 309 0.60 17.98 1.18
N ARG A 310 -0.72 17.99 1.39
CA ARG A 310 -1.67 17.34 0.48
C ARG A 310 -1.66 17.97 -0.92
N VAL A 311 -1.62 19.29 -1.03
CA VAL A 311 -1.50 19.99 -2.33
C VAL A 311 -0.20 19.58 -3.02
N SER A 312 0.90 19.57 -2.29
CA SER A 312 2.22 19.19 -2.83
C SER A 312 2.23 17.74 -3.31
N ILE A 313 1.63 16.80 -2.55
CA ILE A 313 1.48 15.38 -2.95
C ILE A 313 0.69 15.27 -4.26
N LEU A 314 -0.43 15.98 -4.38
CA LEU A 314 -1.25 15.98 -5.59
C LEU A 314 -0.50 16.55 -6.79
N LYS A 315 0.18 17.68 -6.63
CA LYS A 315 0.96 18.30 -7.69
C LYS A 315 2.10 17.40 -8.17
N ASN A 316 2.84 16.81 -7.24
CA ASN A 316 3.91 15.85 -7.56
C ASN A 316 3.36 14.61 -8.28
N LYS A 317 2.24 14.07 -7.81
CA LYS A 317 1.58 12.93 -8.45
C LYS A 317 1.13 13.26 -9.88
N LEU A 318 0.45 14.38 -10.08
CA LEU A 318 -0.01 14.85 -11.39
C LEU A 318 1.16 15.10 -12.35
N TYR A 319 2.22 15.76 -11.86
CA TYR A 319 3.43 15.99 -12.64
C TYR A 319 4.06 14.69 -13.13
N ARG A 320 4.17 13.70 -12.25
CA ARG A 320 4.72 12.38 -12.59
C ARG A 320 3.83 11.59 -13.55
N ASP A 321 2.52 11.75 -13.44
CA ASP A 321 1.55 11.10 -14.32
C ASP A 321 1.39 11.85 -15.65
N GLY A 322 2.05 13.01 -15.82
CA GLY A 322 1.99 13.86 -17.02
C GLY A 322 0.62 14.49 -17.24
N VAL A 323 -0.13 14.73 -16.16
CA VAL A 323 -1.48 15.31 -16.21
C VAL A 323 -1.48 16.70 -15.59
N GLU A 324 -2.03 17.68 -16.32
CA GLU A 324 -2.23 19.03 -15.82
C GLU A 324 -3.68 19.21 -15.36
N LEU A 325 -3.86 19.69 -14.14
CA LEU A 325 -5.13 20.14 -13.60
C LEU A 325 -5.01 21.55 -13.06
N SER A 326 -6.12 22.30 -13.10
CA SER A 326 -6.12 23.66 -12.54
C SER A 326 -5.87 23.65 -11.03
N ASP A 327 -5.18 24.67 -10.53
CA ASP A 327 -4.91 24.83 -9.10
C ASP A 327 -6.18 24.88 -8.25
N GLU A 328 -7.30 25.33 -8.83
CA GLU A 328 -8.61 25.35 -8.21
C GLU A 328 -9.09 23.91 -7.89
N ILE A 329 -8.99 23.00 -8.86
CA ILE A 329 -9.39 21.59 -8.70
C ILE A 329 -8.48 20.89 -7.69
N ILE A 330 -7.16 21.09 -7.80
CA ILE A 330 -6.18 20.52 -6.85
C ILE A 330 -6.49 20.99 -5.42
N SER A 331 -6.72 22.30 -5.25
CA SER A 331 -7.07 22.90 -3.95
C SER A 331 -8.39 22.34 -3.40
N TYR A 332 -9.40 22.17 -4.27
CA TYR A 332 -10.69 21.59 -3.88
C TYR A 332 -10.54 20.14 -3.39
N VAL A 333 -9.83 19.29 -4.14
CA VAL A 333 -9.57 17.89 -3.75
C VAL A 333 -8.81 17.84 -2.44
N ALA A 334 -7.73 18.61 -2.29
CA ALA A 334 -6.92 18.68 -1.08
C ALA A 334 -7.70 19.17 0.15
N LYS A 335 -8.66 20.07 0.00
CA LYS A 335 -9.54 20.55 1.08
C LYS A 335 -10.58 19.52 1.48
N SER A 336 -11.09 18.77 0.51
CA SER A 336 -12.22 17.85 0.69
C SER A 336 -11.77 16.48 1.23
N VAL A 337 -10.65 15.94 0.73
CA VAL A 337 -10.12 14.64 1.15
C VAL A 337 -9.04 14.85 2.22
N LYS A 338 -9.42 14.64 3.50
CA LYS A 338 -8.57 14.88 4.67
C LYS A 338 -8.16 13.60 5.40
N THR A 339 -8.59 12.47 4.91
CA THR A 339 -8.50 11.18 5.60
C THR A 339 -7.11 10.56 5.53
N ASN A 340 -6.62 10.28 4.33
CA ASN A 340 -5.31 9.69 4.09
C ASN A 340 -4.84 9.93 2.65
N ILE A 341 -3.56 9.64 2.38
CA ILE A 341 -2.91 9.88 1.08
C ILE A 341 -3.47 8.92 0.01
N ARG A 342 -3.76 7.67 0.36
CA ARG A 342 -4.32 6.68 -0.59
C ARG A 342 -5.66 7.12 -1.17
N GLU A 343 -6.54 7.67 -0.32
CA GLU A 343 -7.81 8.22 -0.78
C GLU A 343 -7.65 9.51 -1.58
N LEU A 344 -6.67 10.34 -1.19
CA LEU A 344 -6.34 11.56 -1.90
C LEU A 344 -5.88 11.26 -3.34
N GLU A 345 -4.98 10.29 -3.52
CA GLU A 345 -4.53 9.81 -4.83
C GLU A 345 -5.66 9.12 -5.60
N GLY A 346 -6.46 8.30 -4.92
CA GLY A 346 -7.60 7.62 -5.51
C GLY A 346 -8.66 8.59 -6.07
N ALA A 347 -8.88 9.72 -5.38
CA ALA A 347 -9.81 10.74 -5.85
C ALA A 347 -9.32 11.38 -7.17
N ILE A 348 -8.04 11.69 -7.29
CA ILE A 348 -7.44 12.23 -8.53
C ILE A 348 -7.50 11.20 -9.66
N ILE A 349 -7.10 9.96 -9.39
CA ILE A 349 -7.15 8.88 -10.39
C ILE A 349 -8.59 8.69 -10.91
N SER A 350 -9.58 8.70 -10.00
CA SER A 350 -11.00 8.59 -10.38
C SER A 350 -11.48 9.78 -11.20
N LEU A 351 -10.98 10.98 -10.88
CA LEU A 351 -11.31 12.20 -11.63
C LEU A 351 -10.77 12.13 -13.06
N ILE A 352 -9.50 11.77 -13.21
CA ILE A 352 -8.84 11.59 -14.51
C ILE A 352 -9.54 10.49 -15.32
N ALA A 353 -9.83 9.35 -14.69
CA ALA A 353 -10.52 8.24 -15.34
C ALA A 353 -11.92 8.65 -15.85
N GLN A 354 -12.72 9.35 -15.02
CA GLN A 354 -14.05 9.81 -15.45
C GLN A 354 -13.99 10.84 -16.56
N SER A 355 -13.01 11.75 -16.54
CA SER A 355 -12.77 12.68 -17.64
C SER A 355 -12.46 11.93 -18.93
N SER A 356 -11.51 11.01 -18.88
CA SER A 356 -11.06 10.25 -20.06
C SER A 356 -12.16 9.32 -20.62
N PHE A 357 -12.88 8.58 -19.77
CA PHE A 357 -13.93 7.65 -20.24
C PHE A 357 -15.17 8.35 -20.76
N ASN A 358 -15.58 9.44 -20.12
CA ASN A 358 -16.80 10.15 -20.52
C ASN A 358 -16.54 11.26 -21.55
N LYS A 359 -15.29 11.44 -21.98
CA LYS A 359 -14.88 12.51 -22.88
C LYS A 359 -15.28 13.90 -22.36
N LEU A 360 -15.22 14.10 -21.06
CA LEU A 360 -15.59 15.34 -20.40
C LEU A 360 -14.31 16.07 -19.95
N GLU A 361 -14.28 17.38 -20.14
CA GLU A 361 -13.24 18.20 -19.54
C GLU A 361 -13.30 18.09 -18.01
N VAL A 362 -12.14 18.20 -17.37
CA VAL A 362 -12.04 18.22 -15.90
C VAL A 362 -12.52 19.58 -15.42
N THR A 363 -13.81 19.67 -15.09
CA THR A 363 -14.41 20.89 -14.56
C THR A 363 -14.52 20.83 -13.03
N PRO A 364 -14.64 21.97 -12.35
CA PRO A 364 -14.89 22.01 -10.92
C PRO A 364 -16.14 21.22 -10.49
N GLU A 365 -17.19 21.20 -11.32
CA GLU A 365 -18.44 20.46 -11.06
C GLU A 365 -18.20 18.94 -11.13
N LEU A 366 -17.39 18.48 -12.10
CA LEU A 366 -16.98 17.07 -12.19
C LEU A 366 -16.17 16.70 -10.96
N ALA A 367 -15.19 17.54 -10.58
CA ALA A 367 -14.37 17.32 -9.38
C ALA A 367 -15.25 17.21 -8.13
N LYS A 368 -16.25 18.08 -7.96
CA LYS A 368 -17.19 18.04 -6.84
C LYS A 368 -17.97 16.74 -6.78
N ARG A 369 -18.53 16.29 -7.91
CA ARG A 369 -19.29 15.03 -7.98
C ARG A 369 -18.44 13.81 -7.65
N VAL A 370 -17.19 13.76 -8.16
CA VAL A 370 -16.28 12.63 -7.92
C VAL A 370 -15.86 12.60 -6.47
N VAL A 371 -15.37 13.72 -5.94
CA VAL A 371 -14.89 13.82 -4.57
C VAL A 371 -16.00 13.55 -3.55
N GLU A 372 -17.23 14.06 -3.78
CA GLU A 372 -18.37 13.76 -2.91
C GLU A 372 -18.67 12.26 -2.84
N LYS A 373 -18.59 11.52 -3.96
CA LYS A 373 -18.73 10.05 -3.93
C LYS A 373 -17.63 9.39 -3.12
N PHE A 374 -16.39 9.86 -3.29
CA PHE A 374 -15.24 9.34 -2.53
C PHE A 374 -15.39 9.60 -1.03
N VAL A 375 -15.68 10.82 -0.65
CA VAL A 375 -15.88 11.21 0.76
C VAL A 375 -17.12 10.54 1.37
N ARG A 376 -18.20 10.37 0.62
CA ARG A 376 -19.40 9.64 1.09
C ARG A 376 -19.17 8.14 1.26
N ASN A 377 -18.36 7.52 0.40
CA ASN A 377 -18.01 6.09 0.52
C ASN A 377 -17.01 5.82 1.66
N THR A 378 -16.29 6.84 2.10
CA THR A 378 -15.41 6.79 3.27
C THR A 378 -16.17 7.05 4.57
N LYS A 379 -17.50 6.94 4.57
CA LYS A 379 -18.29 6.98 5.81
C LYS A 379 -17.70 5.95 6.77
N ARG A 380 -17.16 6.50 7.86
CA ARG A 380 -16.72 5.88 9.10
C ARG A 380 -17.12 4.41 9.16
N GLU A 381 -16.15 3.51 9.18
CA GLU A 381 -16.42 2.18 9.74
C GLU A 381 -16.98 2.43 11.14
N ILE A 382 -18.28 2.21 11.26
CA ILE A 382 -18.98 2.42 12.53
C ILE A 382 -18.44 1.36 13.48
N SER A 383 -17.57 1.78 14.42
CA SER A 383 -17.03 0.89 15.45
C SER A 383 -18.04 0.65 16.56
N ILE A 384 -17.88 -0.46 17.29
CA ILE A 384 -18.74 -0.76 18.45
C ILE A 384 -18.62 0.35 19.50
N ASP A 385 -17.43 0.92 19.71
CA ASP A 385 -17.21 2.03 20.65
C ASP A 385 -17.96 3.29 20.22
N TYR A 386 -17.96 3.61 18.92
CA TYR A 386 -18.73 4.71 18.40
C TYR A 386 -20.24 4.51 18.63
N ILE A 387 -20.74 3.30 18.39
CA ILE A 387 -22.16 2.96 18.66
C ILE A 387 -22.49 3.14 20.13
N GLN A 388 -21.65 2.64 21.03
CA GLN A 388 -21.84 2.80 22.47
C GLN A 388 -21.90 4.29 22.85
N LYS A 389 -20.98 5.10 22.32
CA LYS A 389 -20.96 6.54 22.58
C LYS A 389 -22.24 7.23 22.10
N VAL A 390 -22.66 7.01 20.85
CA VAL A 390 -23.88 7.62 20.28
C VAL A 390 -25.12 7.22 21.03
N VAL A 391 -25.23 5.93 21.43
CA VAL A 391 -26.37 5.46 22.21
C VAL A 391 -26.33 6.05 23.63
N SER A 392 -25.17 6.11 24.26
CA SER A 392 -25.00 6.70 25.60
C SER A 392 -25.38 8.17 25.62
N ASP A 393 -24.90 8.94 24.63
CA ASP A 393 -25.24 10.36 24.46
C ASP A 393 -26.75 10.56 24.23
N TYR A 394 -27.38 9.67 23.46
CA TYR A 394 -28.83 9.75 23.20
C TYR A 394 -29.67 9.54 24.47
N PHE A 395 -29.26 8.61 25.33
CA PHE A 395 -29.91 8.33 26.60
C PHE A 395 -29.36 9.13 27.77
N GLN A 396 -28.48 10.09 27.54
CA GLN A 396 -27.84 10.96 28.54
C GLN A 396 -27.19 10.18 29.68
N MET A 397 -26.39 9.17 29.35
CA MET A 397 -25.68 8.32 30.31
C MET A 397 -24.21 8.11 29.86
N ASP A 398 -23.36 7.75 30.82
CA ASP A 398 -21.95 7.39 30.50
C ASP A 398 -21.87 6.00 29.89
N VAL A 399 -20.87 5.79 29.03
CA VAL A 399 -20.56 4.48 28.41
C VAL A 399 -20.31 3.40 29.49
N THR A 400 -19.66 3.76 30.60
CA THR A 400 -19.45 2.87 31.76
C THR A 400 -20.76 2.40 32.39
N THR A 401 -21.77 3.27 32.44
CA THR A 401 -23.13 2.94 32.92
C THR A 401 -23.81 1.97 31.95
N LEU A 402 -23.69 2.19 30.65
CA LEU A 402 -24.23 1.30 29.62
C LEU A 402 -23.64 -0.12 29.73
N GLN A 403 -22.33 -0.22 29.98
CA GLN A 403 -21.60 -1.49 30.12
C GLN A 403 -21.84 -2.17 31.48
N SER A 404 -22.37 -1.48 32.46
CA SER A 404 -22.58 -1.98 33.85
C SER A 404 -23.51 -3.18 33.89
N LYS A 405 -23.49 -3.92 35.01
CA LYS A 405 -24.39 -5.06 35.25
C LYS A 405 -25.81 -4.66 35.73
N THR A 406 -26.12 -3.36 35.78
CA THR A 406 -27.42 -2.87 36.28
C THR A 406 -28.59 -3.37 35.42
N ARG A 407 -29.75 -3.58 36.08
CA ARG A 407 -31.00 -4.06 35.46
C ARG A 407 -32.05 -2.95 35.32
N LYS A 408 -31.69 -1.67 35.56
CA LYS A 408 -32.65 -0.56 35.38
C LYS A 408 -33.13 -0.52 33.92
N ARG A 409 -34.44 -0.43 33.72
CA ARG A 409 -35.14 -0.59 32.45
C ARG A 409 -34.50 0.28 31.31
N HIS A 410 -34.29 1.57 31.56
CA HIS A 410 -33.74 2.49 30.58
C HIS A 410 -32.30 2.13 30.15
N ILE A 411 -31.46 1.62 31.08
CA ILE A 411 -30.09 1.18 30.79
C ILE A 411 -30.09 -0.14 30.02
N VAL A 412 -31.02 -1.05 30.36
CA VAL A 412 -31.17 -2.31 29.62
C VAL A 412 -31.62 -2.04 28.19
N GLN A 413 -32.57 -1.13 27.99
CA GLN A 413 -33.01 -0.73 26.63
C GLN A 413 -31.92 -0.09 25.84
N ALA A 414 -31.14 0.83 26.41
CA ALA A 414 -29.98 1.44 25.76
C ALA A 414 -28.93 0.38 25.35
N ARG A 415 -28.63 -0.56 26.24
CA ARG A 415 -27.70 -1.67 25.98
C ARG A 415 -28.19 -2.59 24.85
N GLN A 416 -29.49 -2.92 24.85
CA GLN A 416 -30.08 -3.72 23.77
C GLN A 416 -30.01 -3.01 22.42
N LEU A 417 -30.29 -1.71 22.39
CA LEU A 417 -30.12 -0.89 21.16
C LEU A 417 -28.66 -0.84 20.70
N ALA A 418 -27.71 -0.67 21.63
CA ALA A 418 -26.29 -0.69 21.28
C ALA A 418 -25.88 -2.04 20.67
N MET A 419 -26.29 -3.17 21.22
CA MET A 419 -26.04 -4.50 20.67
C MET A 419 -26.70 -4.71 19.31
N PHE A 420 -27.94 -4.25 19.14
CA PHE A 420 -28.69 -4.32 17.89
C PHE A 420 -27.99 -3.55 16.78
N PHE A 421 -27.62 -2.29 17.02
CA PHE A 421 -26.92 -1.48 16.06
C PHE A 421 -25.50 -1.99 15.79
N ALA A 422 -24.79 -2.51 16.79
CA ALA A 422 -23.48 -3.14 16.60
C ALA A 422 -23.58 -4.34 15.64
N LYS A 423 -24.58 -5.20 15.79
CA LYS A 423 -24.83 -6.31 14.87
C LYS A 423 -25.21 -5.83 13.47
N LYS A 424 -26.02 -4.77 13.36
CA LYS A 424 -26.54 -4.27 12.07
C LYS A 424 -25.53 -3.45 11.28
N LEU A 425 -24.66 -2.71 11.96
CA LEU A 425 -23.78 -1.70 11.34
C LEU A 425 -22.31 -2.10 11.32
N THR A 426 -21.92 -3.21 12.01
CA THR A 426 -20.55 -3.70 12.03
C THR A 426 -20.46 -5.14 11.51
N LYS A 427 -19.24 -5.55 11.11
CA LYS A 427 -18.94 -6.96 10.76
C LYS A 427 -18.49 -7.80 11.95
N ALA A 428 -18.62 -7.28 13.18
CA ALA A 428 -18.15 -7.94 14.38
C ALA A 428 -18.99 -9.19 14.71
N SER A 429 -18.32 -10.23 15.22
CA SER A 429 -19.02 -11.43 15.70
C SER A 429 -19.87 -11.13 16.94
N LEU A 430 -20.94 -11.89 17.16
CA LEU A 430 -21.80 -11.72 18.34
C LEU A 430 -21.02 -11.85 19.66
N ALA A 431 -20.00 -12.70 19.69
CA ALA A 431 -19.13 -12.85 20.85
C ALA A 431 -18.31 -11.57 21.11
N ASN A 432 -17.74 -10.96 20.05
CA ASN A 432 -17.01 -9.70 20.18
C ASN A 432 -17.91 -8.53 20.61
N ILE A 433 -19.13 -8.44 20.04
CA ILE A 433 -20.12 -7.44 20.44
C ILE A 433 -20.47 -7.58 21.91
N GLY A 434 -20.73 -8.80 22.38
CA GLY A 434 -21.03 -9.08 23.77
C GLY A 434 -19.88 -8.72 24.72
N GLN A 435 -18.65 -9.07 24.32
CA GLN A 435 -17.45 -8.77 25.09
C GLN A 435 -17.26 -7.26 25.28
N GLN A 436 -17.44 -6.47 24.22
CA GLN A 436 -17.24 -5.02 24.26
C GLN A 436 -18.42 -4.27 24.94
N ILE A 437 -19.67 -4.81 24.88
CA ILE A 437 -20.85 -4.17 25.49
C ILE A 437 -21.15 -4.81 26.84
N GLY A 438 -20.21 -4.72 27.78
CA GLY A 438 -20.38 -5.10 29.19
C GLY A 438 -20.17 -6.58 29.48
N HIS A 439 -19.25 -7.25 28.78
CA HIS A 439 -18.83 -8.65 28.98
C HIS A 439 -20.01 -9.63 28.99
N ARG A 440 -20.80 -9.60 27.93
CA ARG A 440 -21.97 -10.46 27.74
C ARG A 440 -21.67 -11.58 26.78
N ASP A 441 -22.38 -12.71 26.93
CA ASP A 441 -22.30 -13.83 26.00
C ASP A 441 -23.01 -13.55 24.67
N HIS A 442 -22.72 -14.34 23.65
CA HIS A 442 -23.32 -14.22 22.32
C HIS A 442 -24.83 -14.45 22.32
N ALA A 443 -25.37 -15.29 23.27
CA ALA A 443 -26.79 -15.57 23.41
C ALA A 443 -27.56 -14.32 23.93
N THR A 444 -26.93 -13.56 24.84
CA THR A 444 -27.46 -12.28 25.32
C THR A 444 -27.58 -11.26 24.19
N VAL A 445 -26.56 -11.18 23.31
CA VAL A 445 -26.60 -10.28 22.15
C VAL A 445 -27.69 -10.68 21.17
N LEU A 446 -27.81 -11.98 20.87
CA LEU A 446 -28.87 -12.49 19.99
C LEU A 446 -30.28 -12.20 20.56
N HIS A 447 -30.45 -12.45 21.84
CA HIS A 447 -31.74 -12.14 22.56
C HIS A 447 -32.03 -10.64 22.51
N ALA A 448 -31.03 -9.78 22.78
CA ALA A 448 -31.18 -8.33 22.70
C ALA A 448 -31.67 -7.87 21.30
N CYS A 449 -31.08 -8.41 20.24
CA CYS A 449 -31.51 -8.09 18.88
C CYS A 449 -32.97 -8.47 18.61
N LYS A 450 -33.36 -9.69 18.98
CA LYS A 450 -34.77 -10.14 18.85
C LYS A 450 -35.74 -9.28 19.67
N THR A 451 -35.34 -8.88 20.88
CA THR A 451 -36.14 -8.01 21.74
C THR A 451 -36.32 -6.62 21.11
N VAL A 452 -35.24 -6.04 20.51
CA VAL A 452 -35.35 -4.74 19.85
C VAL A 452 -36.28 -4.83 18.64
N ASP A 453 -36.17 -5.88 17.81
CA ASP A 453 -37.05 -6.08 16.66
C ASP A 453 -38.52 -6.17 17.10
N ASN A 454 -38.83 -6.95 18.15
CA ASN A 454 -40.18 -7.08 18.68
C ASN A 454 -40.71 -5.77 19.25
N LEU A 455 -39.91 -5.07 20.07
CA LEU A 455 -40.30 -3.79 20.66
C LEU A 455 -40.47 -2.68 19.62
N ALA A 456 -39.64 -2.64 18.59
CA ALA A 456 -39.79 -1.69 17.49
C ALA A 456 -41.14 -1.90 16.74
N PHE A 457 -41.66 -3.14 16.71
CA PHE A 457 -42.95 -3.44 16.12
C PHE A 457 -44.11 -3.09 17.02
N THR A 458 -44.04 -3.37 18.32
CA THR A 458 -45.16 -3.30 19.30
C THR A 458 -45.24 -1.99 20.08
N ASP A 459 -44.10 -1.29 20.30
CA ASP A 459 -44.01 -0.09 21.14
C ASP A 459 -43.65 1.14 20.27
N LYS A 460 -44.57 2.11 20.19
CA LYS A 460 -44.40 3.34 19.41
C LYS A 460 -43.23 4.20 19.92
N GLN A 461 -43.00 4.26 21.22
CA GLN A 461 -41.88 5.02 21.79
C GLN A 461 -40.54 4.34 21.48
N PHE A 462 -40.47 3.02 21.56
CA PHE A 462 -39.27 2.27 21.27
C PHE A 462 -38.93 2.33 19.78
N ARG A 463 -39.91 2.30 18.88
CA ARG A 463 -39.75 2.53 17.45
C ARG A 463 -39.09 3.88 17.18
N LYS A 464 -39.52 4.93 17.87
CA LYS A 464 -38.91 6.25 17.73
C LYS A 464 -37.44 6.25 18.13
N TYR A 465 -37.02 5.52 19.17
CA TYR A 465 -35.61 5.37 19.53
C TYR A 465 -34.79 4.73 18.41
N VAL A 466 -35.32 3.69 17.77
CA VAL A 466 -34.64 3.03 16.64
C VAL A 466 -34.55 3.95 15.44
N GLU A 467 -35.56 4.71 15.09
CA GLU A 467 -35.60 5.67 13.99
C GLU A 467 -34.61 6.83 14.22
N ASP A 468 -34.63 7.43 15.39
CA ASP A 468 -33.76 8.55 15.77
C ASP A 468 -32.27 8.14 15.75
N LEU A 469 -31.96 6.97 16.34
CA LEU A 469 -30.61 6.43 16.34
C LEU A 469 -30.17 6.05 14.92
N THR A 470 -31.07 5.48 14.10
CA THR A 470 -30.77 5.18 12.69
C THR A 470 -30.38 6.45 11.91
N LYS A 471 -31.11 7.55 12.12
CA LYS A 471 -30.75 8.85 11.52
C LYS A 471 -29.39 9.35 11.99
N LYS A 472 -29.08 9.23 13.29
CA LYS A 472 -27.78 9.63 13.86
C LYS A 472 -26.60 8.81 13.34
N PHE A 473 -26.77 7.54 13.03
CA PHE A 473 -25.76 6.69 12.41
C PHE A 473 -25.64 6.89 10.90
N SER A 474 -26.65 7.50 10.27
CA SER A 474 -26.64 7.77 8.81
C SER A 474 -26.01 9.12 8.45
N ASN A 475 -25.88 10.02 9.41
CA ASN A 475 -25.19 11.33 9.30
C ASN A 475 -23.75 11.22 9.81
#